data_cae213ee52376c5762060e4c550e3aed
#
_entry.id   cae213ee52376c5762060e4c550e3aed
#
_cell.length_a   1.000
_cell.length_b   1.000
_cell.length_c   1.000
_cell.angle_alpha   90.00
_cell.angle_beta   90.00
_cell.angle_gamma   90.00
#
_symmetry.space_group_name_H-M   'P 1'
#
loop_
_entity.id
_entity.type
_entity.pdbx_description
1 polymer ?
#
loop_
_entity_poly.entity_id
_entity_poly.type
_entity_poly.pdbx_seq_one_letter_code
_entity_poly.pdbx_strand_id
1 'polypeptide(L)'
;MQYLEGPVSFSRLQKFEGCPWSYYQKYVLKIEEHSGEIAELGKLQHGIIAEAIAQNCAPHADAFDAILEDIAAGELTYGKKDEKELAELWNKYSDHYEELKQRTIKALNLVGETQGEPILEKYFIKRLPCGVSLQGYIDFLIPGKKLWDWKTGHNYEKYINSPQLALNAWGTDELDAERAYVFL
;
A
#
# COMPACT_ATOMS: atom_id res chain seq x y z
N MET A 1 -27.03 11.64 13.16
CA MET A 1 -25.56 11.51 12.99
C MET A 1 -25.29 10.85 11.64
N GLN A 2 -25.10 11.65 10.59
CA GLN A 2 -25.05 11.19 9.17
C GLN A 2 -23.63 11.31 8.57
N TYR A 3 -22.58 11.28 9.42
CA TYR A 3 -21.21 11.62 9.00
C TYR A 3 -20.33 10.44 8.59
N LEU A 4 -20.83 9.21 8.63
CA LEU A 4 -20.11 8.02 8.23
C LEU A 4 -20.84 7.33 7.07
N GLU A 5 -20.90 8.00 5.94
CA GLU A 5 -21.34 7.33 4.70
C GLU A 5 -20.20 6.49 4.14
N GLY A 6 -20.44 5.19 4.00
CA GLY A 6 -19.51 4.23 3.42
C GLY A 6 -18.52 3.61 4.40
N PRO A 7 -17.70 2.69 3.91
CA PRO A 7 -16.68 1.99 4.70
C PRO A 7 -15.59 2.95 5.22
N VAL A 8 -15.02 2.63 6.38
CA VAL A 8 -13.98 3.41 7.04
C VAL A 8 -12.64 2.70 6.89
N SER A 9 -11.63 3.41 6.37
CA SER A 9 -10.25 2.91 6.35
C SER A 9 -9.48 3.37 7.59
N PHE A 10 -8.36 2.70 7.89
CA PHE A 10 -7.47 3.11 8.97
C PHE A 10 -6.99 4.57 8.81
N SER A 11 -6.56 4.96 7.62
CA SER A 11 -6.16 6.34 7.32
C SER A 11 -7.29 7.36 7.52
N ARG A 12 -8.54 6.96 7.25
CA ARG A 12 -9.73 7.77 7.50
C ARG A 12 -9.96 7.98 8.99
N LEU A 13 -9.75 6.93 9.83
CA LEU A 13 -9.82 7.03 11.29
C LEU A 13 -8.72 7.94 11.83
N GLN A 14 -7.47 7.72 11.41
CA GLN A 14 -6.35 8.57 11.82
C GLN A 14 -6.57 10.04 11.51
N LYS A 15 -7.14 10.34 10.33
CA LYS A 15 -7.44 11.72 9.96
C LYS A 15 -8.49 12.34 10.88
N PHE A 16 -9.51 11.58 11.27
CA PHE A 16 -10.52 12.03 12.22
C PHE A 16 -9.92 12.27 13.61
N GLU A 17 -9.10 11.37 14.11
CA GLU A 17 -8.43 11.49 15.41
C GLU A 17 -7.46 12.67 15.44
N GLY A 18 -6.71 12.89 14.36
CA GLY A 18 -5.75 13.98 14.25
C GLY A 18 -6.42 15.35 14.12
N CYS A 19 -7.43 15.48 13.29
CA CYS A 19 -8.17 16.72 13.08
C CYS A 19 -9.57 16.45 12.51
N PRO A 20 -10.65 16.48 13.35
CA PRO A 20 -12.01 16.28 12.88
C PRO A 20 -12.45 17.27 11.79
N TRP A 21 -11.93 18.50 11.81
CA TRP A 21 -12.22 19.50 10.78
C TRP A 21 -11.61 19.11 9.41
N SER A 22 -10.35 18.67 9.38
CA SER A 22 -9.71 18.18 8.17
C SER A 22 -10.41 16.94 7.62
N TYR A 23 -10.86 16.04 8.52
CA TYR A 23 -11.71 14.92 8.14
C TYR A 23 -13.00 15.37 7.46
N TYR A 24 -13.70 16.35 8.06
CA TYR A 24 -14.95 16.88 7.54
C TYR A 24 -14.76 17.48 6.15
N GLN A 25 -13.72 18.29 5.96
CA GLN A 25 -13.40 18.88 4.67
C GLN A 25 -13.21 17.81 3.59
N LYS A 26 -12.38 16.80 3.86
CA LYS A 26 -12.03 15.75 2.89
C LYS A 26 -13.17 14.78 2.61
N TYR A 27 -13.79 14.24 3.66
CA TYR A 27 -14.70 13.10 3.51
C TYR A 27 -16.17 13.47 3.47
N VAL A 28 -16.56 14.64 3.98
CA VAL A 28 -17.95 15.12 3.99
C VAL A 28 -18.15 16.17 2.89
N LEU A 29 -17.33 17.21 2.89
CA LEU A 29 -17.41 18.25 1.86
C LEU A 29 -16.77 17.87 0.53
N LYS A 30 -16.01 16.75 0.47
CA LYS A 30 -15.32 16.26 -0.72
C LYS A 30 -14.33 17.27 -1.32
N ILE A 31 -13.72 18.09 -0.47
CA ILE A 31 -12.66 19.00 -0.89
C ILE A 31 -11.41 18.17 -1.20
N GLU A 32 -10.92 18.26 -2.42
CA GLU A 32 -9.72 17.57 -2.85
C GLU A 32 -8.50 18.12 -2.10
N GLU A 33 -7.71 17.21 -1.56
CA GLU A 33 -6.39 17.51 -1.01
C GLU A 33 -5.35 17.04 -2.02
N HIS A 34 -4.44 17.92 -2.38
CA HIS A 34 -3.27 17.47 -3.13
C HIS A 34 -2.42 16.56 -2.25
N SER A 35 -2.12 15.38 -2.77
CA SER A 35 -1.13 14.50 -2.15
C SER A 35 0.24 15.17 -2.25
N GLY A 36 0.98 15.18 -1.15
CA GLY A 36 2.36 15.67 -1.19
C GLY A 36 3.27 14.67 -1.91
N GLU A 37 4.40 15.16 -2.41
CA GLU A 37 5.42 14.38 -3.12
C GLU A 37 5.79 13.05 -2.44
N ILE A 38 5.99 13.05 -1.12
CA ILE A 38 6.31 11.84 -0.35
C ILE A 38 5.21 10.77 -0.47
N ALA A 39 3.94 11.19 -0.48
CA ALA A 39 2.82 10.26 -0.58
C ALA A 39 2.68 9.70 -2.01
N GLU A 40 2.95 10.52 -3.01
CA GLU A 40 2.94 10.12 -4.42
C GLU A 40 4.10 9.16 -4.74
N LEU A 41 5.32 9.46 -4.28
CA LEU A 41 6.47 8.56 -4.37
C LEU A 41 6.22 7.24 -3.63
N GLY A 42 5.59 7.30 -2.46
CA GLY A 42 5.18 6.09 -1.73
C GLY A 42 4.22 5.23 -2.55
N LYS A 43 3.23 5.85 -3.19
CA LYS A 43 2.27 5.14 -4.05
C LYS A 43 2.95 4.51 -5.27
N LEU A 44 3.82 5.25 -5.93
CA LEU A 44 4.61 4.74 -7.06
C LEU A 44 5.47 3.55 -6.62
N GLN A 45 6.17 3.65 -5.50
CA GLN A 45 7.02 2.57 -4.96
C GLN A 45 6.22 1.29 -4.68
N HIS A 46 5.02 1.41 -4.07
CA HIS A 46 4.16 0.25 -3.82
C HIS A 46 3.72 -0.40 -5.13
N GLY A 47 3.36 0.37 -6.15
CA GLY A 47 3.01 -0.13 -7.47
C GLY A 47 4.17 -0.88 -8.15
N ILE A 48 5.38 -0.31 -8.11
CA ILE A 48 6.59 -0.95 -8.67
C ILE A 48 6.87 -2.28 -7.96
N ILE A 49 6.81 -2.32 -6.64
CA ILE A 49 7.05 -3.55 -5.88
C ILE A 49 5.99 -4.62 -6.19
N ALA A 50 4.72 -4.22 -6.24
CA ALA A 50 3.64 -5.15 -6.56
C ALA A 50 3.82 -5.76 -7.95
N GLU A 51 4.15 -4.96 -8.96
CA GLU A 51 4.41 -5.42 -10.32
C GLU A 51 5.63 -6.34 -10.38
N ALA A 52 6.73 -5.96 -9.71
CA ALA A 52 7.94 -6.77 -9.64
C ALA A 52 7.69 -8.16 -9.05
N ILE A 53 6.89 -8.24 -7.99
CA ILE A 53 6.53 -9.51 -7.37
C ILE A 53 5.60 -10.32 -8.28
N ALA A 54 4.59 -9.67 -8.90
CA ALA A 54 3.64 -10.32 -9.79
C ALA A 54 4.30 -10.95 -11.02
N GLN A 55 5.32 -10.29 -11.56
CA GLN A 55 6.14 -10.81 -12.65
C GLN A 55 7.20 -11.83 -12.21
N ASN A 56 7.27 -12.12 -10.91
CA ASN A 56 8.30 -12.99 -10.33
C ASN A 56 9.73 -12.56 -10.72
N CYS A 57 9.96 -11.25 -10.74
CA CYS A 57 11.24 -10.68 -11.13
C CYS A 57 12.34 -11.06 -10.14
N ALA A 58 13.48 -11.46 -10.69
CA ALA A 58 14.70 -11.59 -9.90
C ALA A 58 15.18 -10.18 -9.47
N PRO A 59 15.85 -10.03 -8.33
CA PRO A 59 16.32 -8.73 -7.83
C PRO A 59 17.55 -8.23 -8.63
N HIS A 60 17.44 -8.15 -9.96
CA HIS A 60 18.48 -7.70 -10.89
C HIS A 60 18.08 -6.39 -11.56
N ALA A 61 19.09 -5.62 -11.94
CA ALA A 61 18.92 -4.31 -12.56
C ALA A 61 18.07 -4.34 -13.84
N ASP A 62 18.35 -5.29 -14.72
CA ASP A 62 17.69 -5.39 -16.03
C ASP A 62 16.18 -5.71 -15.90
N ALA A 63 15.81 -6.50 -14.89
CA ALA A 63 14.42 -6.78 -14.60
C ALA A 63 13.65 -5.54 -14.10
N PHE A 64 14.33 -4.64 -13.40
CA PHE A 64 13.72 -3.40 -12.91
C PHE A 64 13.35 -2.45 -14.06
N ASP A 65 14.20 -2.34 -15.07
CA ASP A 65 13.95 -1.48 -16.24
C ASP A 65 12.71 -1.97 -17.01
N ALA A 66 12.58 -3.28 -17.21
CA ALA A 66 11.39 -3.86 -17.84
C ALA A 66 10.10 -3.55 -17.06
N ILE A 67 10.13 -3.62 -15.72
CA ILE A 67 8.97 -3.24 -14.89
C ILE A 67 8.58 -1.77 -15.10
N LEU A 68 9.55 -0.88 -15.20
CA LEU A 68 9.28 0.54 -15.44
C LEU A 68 8.72 0.81 -16.82
N GLU A 69 9.14 0.03 -17.82
CA GLU A 69 8.56 0.08 -19.18
C GLU A 69 7.09 -0.34 -19.16
N ASP A 70 6.74 -1.42 -18.46
CA ASP A 70 5.35 -1.88 -18.31
C ASP A 70 4.49 -0.85 -17.56
N ILE A 71 5.02 -0.26 -16.47
CA ILE A 71 4.33 0.82 -15.74
C ILE A 71 4.11 2.03 -16.65
N ALA A 72 5.12 2.44 -17.43
CA ALA A 72 5.01 3.55 -18.35
C ALA A 72 3.99 3.29 -19.47
N ALA A 73 3.88 2.05 -19.93
CA ALA A 73 2.90 1.61 -20.92
C ALA A 73 1.48 1.47 -20.33
N GLY A 74 1.35 1.38 -19.01
CA GLY A 74 0.08 1.08 -18.33
C GLY A 74 -0.32 -0.40 -18.45
N GLU A 75 0.66 -1.30 -18.58
CA GLU A 75 0.48 -2.75 -18.74
C GLU A 75 0.87 -3.46 -17.44
N LEU A 76 -0.04 -3.52 -16.45
CA LEU A 76 0.25 -4.10 -15.14
C LEU A 76 -0.27 -5.52 -14.99
N THR A 77 0.60 -6.42 -14.53
CA THR A 77 0.30 -7.84 -14.29
C THR A 77 -0.51 -8.06 -13.03
N TYR A 78 -0.29 -7.28 -11.96
CA TYR A 78 -1.03 -7.45 -10.70
C TYR A 78 -2.47 -6.92 -10.71
N GLY A 79 -2.94 -6.37 -11.83
CA GLY A 79 -4.37 -6.15 -12.11
C GLY A 79 -5.03 -5.01 -11.36
N LYS A 80 -4.32 -3.92 -11.10
CA LYS A 80 -4.88 -2.76 -10.40
C LYS A 80 -5.58 -1.76 -11.31
N LYS A 81 -6.52 -1.03 -10.71
CA LYS A 81 -7.28 0.05 -11.35
C LYS A 81 -6.49 1.33 -11.61
N ASP A 82 -5.26 1.41 -11.11
CA ASP A 82 -4.48 2.66 -11.03
C ASP A 82 -3.36 2.75 -12.08
N GLU A 83 -3.44 1.97 -13.17
CA GLU A 83 -2.43 1.91 -14.23
C GLU A 83 -2.03 3.29 -14.77
N LYS A 84 -3.03 4.11 -15.12
CA LYS A 84 -2.79 5.47 -15.62
C LYS A 84 -2.11 6.37 -14.59
N GLU A 85 -2.56 6.27 -13.34
CA GLU A 85 -1.98 7.07 -12.26
C GLU A 85 -0.53 6.68 -11.99
N LEU A 86 -0.18 5.38 -12.02
CA LEU A 86 1.21 4.94 -11.86
C LEU A 86 2.09 5.40 -13.02
N ALA A 87 1.61 5.36 -14.26
CA ALA A 87 2.32 5.89 -15.41
C ALA A 87 2.57 7.41 -15.29
N GLU A 88 1.56 8.17 -14.86
CA GLU A 88 1.70 9.60 -14.61
C GLU A 88 2.70 9.90 -13.49
N LEU A 89 2.65 9.13 -12.39
CA LEU A 89 3.61 9.25 -11.29
C LEU A 89 5.03 8.89 -11.72
N TRP A 90 5.21 7.84 -12.52
CA TRP A 90 6.52 7.50 -13.05
C TRP A 90 7.08 8.61 -13.95
N ASN A 91 6.29 9.16 -14.85
CA ASN A 91 6.71 10.29 -15.69
C ASN A 91 7.10 11.53 -14.87
N LYS A 92 6.42 11.75 -13.73
CA LYS A 92 6.69 12.88 -12.83
C LYS A 92 7.94 12.69 -11.97
N TYR A 93 8.25 11.44 -11.58
CA TYR A 93 9.27 11.12 -10.58
C TYR A 93 10.39 10.19 -11.12
N SER A 94 10.60 10.19 -12.42
CA SER A 94 11.65 9.37 -13.06
C SER A 94 13.07 9.70 -12.62
N ASP A 95 13.30 10.90 -12.09
CA ASP A 95 14.57 11.32 -11.47
C ASP A 95 14.88 10.61 -10.15
N HIS A 96 13.88 9.98 -9.50
CA HIS A 96 14.06 9.12 -8.33
C HIS A 96 14.40 7.65 -8.67
N TYR A 97 14.79 7.36 -9.91
CA TYR A 97 15.05 5.99 -10.42
C TYR A 97 15.91 5.15 -9.47
N GLU A 98 17.08 5.64 -9.07
CA GLU A 98 18.00 4.85 -8.23
C GLU A 98 17.42 4.53 -6.85
N GLU A 99 16.71 5.47 -6.24
CA GLU A 99 16.06 5.28 -4.96
C GLU A 99 14.93 4.23 -5.05
N LEU A 100 14.07 4.34 -6.04
CA LEU A 100 12.99 3.40 -6.32
C LEU A 100 13.53 1.99 -6.59
N LYS A 101 14.61 1.88 -7.37
CA LYS A 101 15.29 0.63 -7.67
C LYS A 101 15.85 -0.05 -6.42
N GLN A 102 16.60 0.67 -5.59
CA GLN A 102 17.20 0.11 -4.38
C GLN A 102 16.14 -0.40 -3.39
N ARG A 103 15.05 0.35 -3.22
CA ARG A 103 13.92 -0.06 -2.39
C ARG A 103 13.22 -1.30 -2.95
N THR A 104 13.03 -1.38 -4.27
CA THR A 104 12.43 -2.54 -4.91
C THR A 104 13.30 -3.79 -4.75
N ILE A 105 14.60 -3.68 -4.98
CA ILE A 105 15.56 -4.79 -4.78
C ILE A 105 15.51 -5.28 -3.32
N LYS A 106 15.48 -4.36 -2.36
CA LYS A 106 15.35 -4.70 -0.94
C LYS A 106 14.06 -5.47 -0.65
N ALA A 107 12.93 -5.02 -1.17
CA ALA A 107 11.65 -5.71 -1.03
C ALA A 107 11.68 -7.11 -1.65
N LEU A 108 12.19 -7.25 -2.88
CA LEU A 108 12.30 -8.53 -3.58
C LEU A 108 13.19 -9.54 -2.85
N ASN A 109 14.30 -9.10 -2.26
CA ASN A 109 15.15 -9.97 -1.43
C ASN A 109 14.39 -10.51 -0.23
N LEU A 110 13.62 -9.65 0.48
CA LEU A 110 12.81 -10.09 1.61
C LEU A 110 11.69 -11.05 1.19
N VAL A 111 11.06 -10.80 0.05
CA VAL A 111 10.03 -11.68 -0.53
C VAL A 111 10.63 -13.02 -0.95
N GLY A 112 11.81 -13.03 -1.56
CA GLY A 112 12.52 -14.25 -1.97
C GLY A 112 12.86 -15.21 -0.83
N GLU A 113 12.94 -14.71 0.40
CA GLU A 113 13.12 -15.53 1.61
C GLU A 113 11.80 -16.16 2.12
N THR A 114 10.66 -15.82 1.52
CA THR A 114 9.36 -16.29 1.96
C THR A 114 8.91 -17.55 1.22
N GLN A 115 8.10 -18.37 1.88
CA GLN A 115 7.50 -19.56 1.27
C GLN A 115 5.99 -19.38 1.13
N GLY A 116 5.47 -19.51 -0.07
CA GLY A 116 4.04 -19.44 -0.37
C GLY A 116 3.77 -18.50 -1.53
N GLU A 117 2.55 -18.55 -2.03
CA GLU A 117 2.09 -17.70 -3.12
C GLU A 117 1.54 -16.38 -2.54
N PRO A 118 2.12 -15.23 -2.90
CA PRO A 118 1.68 -13.95 -2.37
C PRO A 118 0.38 -13.48 -3.03
N ILE A 119 -0.47 -12.86 -2.23
CA ILE A 119 -1.59 -12.04 -2.69
C ILE A 119 -1.18 -10.58 -2.49
N LEU A 120 -1.15 -9.82 -3.59
CA LEU A 120 -0.71 -8.43 -3.59
C LEU A 120 -1.92 -7.49 -3.52
N GLU A 121 -1.75 -6.38 -2.83
CA GLU A 121 -2.76 -5.32 -2.75
C GLU A 121 -4.17 -5.85 -2.43
N LYS A 122 -4.24 -6.80 -1.51
CA LYS A 122 -5.48 -7.46 -1.11
C LYS A 122 -6.47 -6.46 -0.53
N TYR A 123 -7.53 -6.17 -1.26
CA TYR A 123 -8.66 -5.40 -0.72
C TYR A 123 -9.50 -6.25 0.22
N PHE A 124 -9.92 -5.67 1.33
CA PHE A 124 -10.93 -6.26 2.21
C PHE A 124 -11.97 -5.22 2.64
N ILE A 125 -13.16 -5.73 2.94
CA ILE A 125 -14.21 -5.00 3.63
C ILE A 125 -14.87 -5.94 4.64
N LYS A 126 -14.97 -5.52 5.90
CA LYS A 126 -15.55 -6.32 6.98
C LYS A 126 -16.41 -5.47 7.90
N ARG A 127 -17.59 -5.98 8.23
CA ARG A 127 -18.53 -5.27 9.08
C ARG A 127 -18.18 -5.45 10.55
N LEU A 128 -18.05 -4.34 11.26
CA LEU A 128 -17.88 -4.30 12.71
C LEU A 128 -19.20 -4.62 13.42
N PRO A 129 -19.15 -5.12 14.68
CA PRO A 129 -20.36 -5.38 15.47
C PRO A 129 -21.25 -4.13 15.66
N CYS A 130 -20.66 -2.94 15.66
CA CYS A 130 -21.39 -1.67 15.72
C CYS A 130 -22.10 -1.26 14.42
N GLY A 131 -22.01 -2.10 13.37
CA GLY A 131 -22.66 -1.86 12.08
C GLY A 131 -21.83 -1.06 11.07
N VAL A 132 -20.70 -0.46 11.46
CA VAL A 132 -19.77 0.22 10.57
C VAL A 132 -18.95 -0.81 9.80
N SER A 133 -18.66 -0.55 8.51
CA SER A 133 -17.75 -1.39 7.72
C SER A 133 -16.34 -0.82 7.76
N LEU A 134 -15.37 -1.67 8.11
CA LEU A 134 -13.94 -1.39 7.96
C LEU A 134 -13.47 -1.89 6.59
N GLN A 135 -12.65 -1.09 5.92
CA GLN A 135 -12.00 -1.49 4.66
C GLN A 135 -10.51 -1.16 4.68
N GLY A 136 -9.76 -1.85 3.85
CA GLY A 136 -8.33 -1.59 3.67
C GLY A 136 -7.72 -2.37 2.53
N TYR A 137 -6.45 -2.10 2.32
CA TYR A 137 -5.60 -2.86 1.42
C TYR A 137 -4.44 -3.43 2.23
N ILE A 138 -3.99 -4.60 1.85
CA ILE A 138 -2.80 -5.24 2.38
C ILE A 138 -1.81 -5.33 1.23
N ASP A 139 -0.66 -4.73 1.40
CA ASP A 139 0.34 -4.64 0.33
C ASP A 139 0.86 -6.04 -0.07
N PHE A 140 1.13 -6.89 0.93
CA PHE A 140 1.66 -8.24 0.75
C PHE A 140 1.07 -9.21 1.77
N LEU A 141 0.46 -10.28 1.27
CA LEU A 141 -0.18 -11.33 2.09
C LEU A 141 0.23 -12.71 1.60
N ILE A 142 0.78 -13.53 2.48
CA ILE A 142 0.83 -14.99 2.32
C ILE A 142 -0.15 -15.58 3.34
N PRO A 143 -1.29 -16.14 2.90
CA PRO A 143 -2.34 -16.63 3.80
C PRO A 143 -1.82 -17.56 4.89
N GLY A 144 -2.22 -17.29 6.12
CA GLY A 144 -1.81 -18.05 7.31
C GLY A 144 -0.34 -17.89 7.72
N LYS A 145 0.45 -17.09 7.01
CA LYS A 145 1.89 -16.94 7.26
C LYS A 145 2.34 -15.52 7.47
N LYS A 146 2.13 -14.62 6.50
CA LYS A 146 2.71 -13.27 6.52
C LYS A 146 1.70 -12.22 6.05
N LEU A 147 1.67 -11.09 6.76
CA LEU A 147 0.92 -9.90 6.42
C LEU A 147 1.86 -8.71 6.59
N TRP A 148 2.34 -8.16 5.47
CA TRP A 148 3.28 -7.05 5.46
C TRP A 148 2.67 -5.79 4.85
N ASP A 149 3.15 -4.65 5.33
CA ASP A 149 2.79 -3.32 4.86
C ASP A 149 4.10 -2.56 4.60
N TRP A 150 4.30 -2.15 3.35
CA TRP A 150 5.51 -1.44 2.94
C TRP A 150 5.51 0.00 3.43
N LYS A 151 6.65 0.48 3.90
CA LYS A 151 6.83 1.85 4.36
C LYS A 151 8.07 2.47 3.72
N THR A 152 7.87 3.58 3.01
CA THR A 152 8.93 4.34 2.34
C THR A 152 9.44 5.52 3.16
N GLY A 153 8.78 5.86 4.26
CA GLY A 153 9.17 6.95 5.14
C GLY A 153 10.06 6.52 6.30
N HIS A 154 10.82 7.47 6.85
CA HIS A 154 11.79 7.23 7.92
C HIS A 154 11.23 7.33 9.35
N ASN A 155 9.96 7.68 9.53
CA ASN A 155 9.37 7.84 10.86
C ASN A 155 8.82 6.52 11.37
N TYR A 156 9.67 5.69 11.98
CA TYR A 156 9.30 4.39 12.55
C TYR A 156 8.39 4.52 13.77
N GLU A 157 8.58 5.57 14.58
CA GLU A 157 7.91 5.72 15.89
C GLU A 157 6.39 5.74 15.76
N LYS A 158 5.87 6.36 14.71
CA LYS A 158 4.42 6.42 14.47
C LYS A 158 3.76 5.06 14.23
N TYR A 159 4.57 4.02 13.92
CA TYR A 159 4.06 2.68 13.63
C TYR A 159 4.16 1.71 14.81
N ILE A 160 5.00 2.00 15.83
CA ILE A 160 5.23 1.11 16.99
C ILE A 160 3.91 0.71 17.67
N ASN A 161 3.00 1.68 17.86
CA ASN A 161 1.71 1.46 18.50
C ASN A 161 0.52 1.57 17.53
N SER A 162 0.78 1.48 16.22
CA SER A 162 -0.28 1.61 15.22
C SER A 162 -1.14 0.35 15.18
N PRO A 163 -2.47 0.43 15.32
CA PRO A 163 -3.36 -0.71 15.20
C PRO A 163 -3.59 -1.17 13.75
N GLN A 164 -2.98 -0.55 12.74
CA GLN A 164 -3.23 -0.82 11.33
C GLN A 164 -3.07 -2.30 10.99
N LEU A 165 -1.93 -2.91 11.36
CA LEU A 165 -1.68 -4.33 11.06
C LEU A 165 -2.66 -5.27 11.77
N ALA A 166 -3.06 -4.95 13.01
CA ALA A 166 -4.06 -5.73 13.72
C ALA A 166 -5.44 -5.63 13.06
N LEU A 167 -5.82 -4.43 12.59
CA LEU A 167 -7.07 -4.20 11.85
C LEU A 167 -7.07 -4.91 10.50
N ASN A 168 -5.93 -4.90 9.80
CA ASN A 168 -5.76 -5.60 8.53
C ASN A 168 -5.88 -7.12 8.71
N ALA A 169 -5.21 -7.69 9.72
CA ALA A 169 -5.29 -9.12 10.04
C ALA A 169 -6.71 -9.53 10.45
N TRP A 170 -7.38 -8.73 11.27
CA TRP A 170 -8.78 -8.98 11.61
C TRP A 170 -9.71 -8.87 10.39
N GLY A 171 -9.45 -7.88 9.52
CA GLY A 171 -10.24 -7.63 8.30
C GLY A 171 -10.20 -8.79 7.31
N THR A 172 -9.09 -9.51 7.26
CA THR A 172 -8.84 -10.62 6.34
C THR A 172 -8.90 -12.00 6.97
N ASP A 173 -9.21 -12.10 8.27
CA ASP A 173 -9.20 -13.35 9.05
C ASP A 173 -7.80 -14.01 9.16
N GLU A 174 -6.73 -13.19 9.06
CA GLU A 174 -5.32 -13.62 9.12
C GLU A 174 -4.69 -13.33 10.50
N LEU A 175 -5.41 -13.67 11.57
CA LEU A 175 -5.02 -13.32 12.94
C LEU A 175 -3.71 -13.98 13.39
N ASP A 176 -3.39 -15.17 12.87
CA ASP A 176 -2.20 -15.95 13.20
C ASP A 176 -1.00 -15.64 12.30
N ALA A 177 -1.18 -14.83 11.24
CA ALA A 177 -0.09 -14.44 10.35
C ALA A 177 0.93 -13.54 11.06
N GLU A 178 2.21 -13.74 10.75
CA GLU A 178 3.27 -12.80 11.13
C GLU A 178 2.99 -11.43 10.51
N ARG A 179 2.94 -10.39 11.33
CA ARG A 179 2.61 -9.03 10.91
C ARG A 179 3.82 -8.11 11.02
N ALA A 180 4.15 -7.42 9.94
CA ALA A 180 5.27 -6.50 9.96
C ALA A 180 5.02 -5.24 9.12
N TYR A 181 5.52 -4.10 9.62
CA TYR A 181 5.84 -2.96 8.78
C TYR A 181 7.25 -3.16 8.22
N VAL A 182 7.37 -3.16 6.91
CA VAL A 182 8.66 -3.34 6.23
C VAL A 182 9.12 -2.00 5.70
N PHE A 183 10.18 -1.47 6.30
CA PHE A 183 10.78 -0.18 5.92
C PHE A 183 11.82 -0.37 4.82
N LEU A 184 11.62 0.32 3.70
CA LEU A 184 12.42 0.22 2.48
C LEU A 184 13.45 1.33 2.36
#